data_45896c4a73dd3a4955b9e849be814076
#
_entry.id   45896c4a73dd3a4955b9e849be814076
#
_cell.length_a   1.000
_cell.length_b   1.000
_cell.length_c   1.000
_cell.angle_alpha   90.00
_cell.angle_beta   90.00
_cell.angle_gamma   90.00
#
_symmetry.space_group_name_H-M   'P 1'
#
loop_
_entity.id
_entity.type
_entity.pdbx_description
1 polymer ?
#
loop_
_entity_poly.entity_id
_entity_poly.type
_entity_poly.pdbx_seq_one_letter_code
_entity_poly.pdbx_strand_id
1 'polypeptide(L)'
;MSWKSRGVESTTKNVVSRKFTLFLCIGCFCAGMLFTDRMWTLPEAKDTSRPTEVTDDKLKLVSDGCNPRLKDVKGGPKDVLGEVSKTHDAIQYAPCLEVGYISVYISIKFPIHGHNECRTLDKTISNLEMELAAARAVQDSLLSGSPISEDVKIPALVKKRKYLMVVGINTAFSSRKRRDSVRATWMPQGDKRKKLEEEKGIIIRFVIGHSATSGGILDRAIEAEDRKHGDLLRLEHVEGYLELSAKTKAYFTTAVALWDADFYVKVDDDVHVNIATLGATLARHRTKPRVYIGCMKSGPVLAQKGVRYHEPEYWKFGEHGNKYFRHATGQLYAISKDLATYVSINQHLLHKYANEDVSLGSWFIGLDVEHIDDRRLCCGTPPDCEWKAQAGNICVASFDWSCSGICNSADRIKEVHRRCGEGEKTLWNAIF
;
A
#
# COMPACT_ATOMS: atom_id res chain seq x y z
N MET A 1 13.36 -66.58 37.74
CA MET A 1 14.22 -67.29 36.74
C MET A 1 14.95 -66.26 35.89
N SER A 2 16.26 -66.31 36.03
CA SER A 2 17.33 -65.58 35.37
C SER A 2 17.39 -65.83 33.85
N TRP A 3 17.83 -64.82 33.10
CA TRP A 3 18.80 -64.91 31.98
C TRP A 3 19.12 -63.49 31.49
N LYS A 4 20.22 -62.90 31.77
CA LYS A 4 21.53 -62.56 31.15
C LYS A 4 21.48 -62.56 29.60
N SER A 5 21.82 -61.48 28.92
CA SER A 5 23.09 -60.70 28.73
C SER A 5 23.51 -60.71 27.27
N ARG A 6 24.08 -59.57 26.85
CA ARG A 6 25.07 -59.27 25.80
C ARG A 6 24.51 -58.50 24.57
N GLY A 7 25.09 -57.34 24.38
CA GLY A 7 26.08 -56.95 23.41
C GLY A 7 26.33 -55.48 23.42
N VAL A 8 27.54 -55.12 23.66
CA VAL A 8 28.11 -53.76 23.60
C VAL A 8 28.52 -53.45 22.17
N GLU A 9 28.05 -52.32 21.61
CA GLU A 9 28.77 -51.66 20.54
C GLU A 9 29.00 -50.22 20.90
N SER A 10 30.28 -49.88 21.07
CA SER A 10 30.81 -48.59 21.38
C SER A 10 30.87 -47.71 20.15
N THR A 11 30.00 -46.74 20.00
CA THR A 11 30.20 -45.62 19.05
C THR A 11 31.00 -44.56 19.77
N THR A 12 32.24 -44.39 19.41
CA THR A 12 33.12 -43.26 19.79
C THR A 12 32.51 -41.95 19.35
N LYS A 13 31.88 -41.24 20.26
CA LYS A 13 31.52 -39.83 20.07
C LYS A 13 32.79 -39.00 20.26
N ASN A 14 33.28 -38.41 19.17
CA ASN A 14 34.29 -37.38 19.22
C ASN A 14 33.68 -36.16 19.98
N VAL A 15 33.93 -36.10 21.30
CA VAL A 15 33.55 -34.94 22.09
C VAL A 15 34.55 -33.82 21.83
N VAL A 16 34.22 -32.95 20.89
CA VAL A 16 34.96 -31.71 20.69
C VAL A 16 34.90 -30.92 22.00
N SER A 17 36.06 -30.65 22.59
CA SER A 17 36.12 -29.92 23.85
C SER A 17 35.40 -28.60 23.76
N ARG A 18 34.50 -28.29 24.72
CA ARG A 18 33.77 -27.02 24.82
C ARG A 18 34.68 -25.80 24.72
N LYS A 19 35.91 -25.91 25.22
CA LYS A 19 36.93 -24.86 25.13
C LYS A 19 37.38 -24.62 23.69
N PHE A 20 37.55 -25.68 22.90
CA PHE A 20 37.94 -25.57 21.51
C PHE A 20 36.84 -24.94 20.64
N THR A 21 35.60 -25.29 20.86
CA THR A 21 34.45 -24.69 20.19
C THR A 21 34.32 -23.20 20.50
N LEU A 22 34.58 -22.83 21.76
CA LEU A 22 34.52 -21.43 22.19
C LEU A 22 35.64 -20.58 21.55
N PHE A 23 36.87 -21.13 21.45
CA PHE A 23 37.95 -20.47 20.75
C PHE A 23 37.70 -20.31 19.25
N LEU A 24 37.07 -21.30 18.62
CA LEU A 24 36.71 -21.24 17.20
C LEU A 24 35.63 -20.16 16.94
N CYS A 25 34.61 -20.07 17.81
CA CYS A 25 33.58 -19.03 17.73
C CYS A 25 34.15 -17.62 17.94
N ILE A 26 35.04 -17.43 18.91
CA ILE A 26 35.72 -16.13 19.16
C ILE A 26 36.61 -15.78 17.97
N GLY A 27 37.36 -16.74 17.42
CA GLY A 27 38.21 -16.53 16.24
C GLY A 27 37.41 -16.11 15.00
N CYS A 28 36.29 -16.77 14.72
CA CYS A 28 35.39 -16.40 13.62
C CYS A 28 34.75 -15.02 13.82
N PHE A 29 34.38 -14.68 15.07
CA PHE A 29 33.82 -13.36 15.38
C PHE A 29 34.86 -12.24 15.18
N CYS A 30 36.08 -12.42 15.67
CA CYS A 30 37.17 -11.46 15.48
C CYS A 30 37.55 -11.30 14.01
N ALA A 31 37.59 -12.39 13.24
CA ALA A 31 37.86 -12.34 11.82
C ALA A 31 36.74 -11.59 11.05
N GLY A 32 35.47 -11.81 11.43
CA GLY A 32 34.33 -11.08 10.89
C GLY A 32 34.38 -9.57 11.18
N MET A 33 34.74 -9.19 12.40
CA MET A 33 34.90 -7.78 12.79
C MET A 33 36.03 -7.09 11.99
N LEU A 34 37.19 -7.74 11.83
CA LEU A 34 38.28 -7.21 11.04
C LEU A 34 37.96 -7.08 9.54
N PHE A 35 37.10 -7.96 9.03
CA PHE A 35 36.68 -7.90 7.63
C PHE A 35 35.64 -6.77 7.41
N THR A 36 34.70 -6.57 8.34
CA THR A 36 33.75 -5.47 8.26
C THR A 36 34.38 -4.11 8.44
N ASP A 37 35.34 -3.96 9.35
CA ASP A 37 36.04 -2.70 9.60
C ASP A 37 36.84 -2.23 8.36
N ARG A 38 37.40 -3.17 7.60
CA ARG A 38 38.18 -2.87 6.38
C ARG A 38 37.32 -2.53 5.16
N MET A 39 36.05 -2.99 5.13
CA MET A 39 35.14 -2.73 4.02
C MET A 39 34.37 -1.40 4.15
N TRP A 40 34.35 -0.79 5.34
CA TRP A 40 33.53 0.40 5.62
C TRP A 40 34.34 1.66 5.96
N THR A 41 35.70 1.63 5.91
CA THR A 41 36.50 2.85 6.02
C THR A 41 36.47 3.58 4.69
N LEU A 42 35.68 4.63 4.60
CA LEU A 42 35.76 5.65 3.57
C LEU A 42 37.18 6.32 3.66
N PRO A 43 37.85 6.60 2.54
CA PRO A 43 39.13 7.32 2.58
C PRO A 43 38.88 8.72 3.17
N GLU A 44 39.56 9.03 4.28
CA GLU A 44 39.60 10.37 4.86
C GLU A 44 40.13 11.36 3.84
N ALA A 45 39.31 12.33 3.47
CA ALA A 45 39.72 13.51 2.76
C ALA A 45 40.59 14.35 3.70
N LYS A 46 41.87 14.58 3.34
CA LYS A 46 42.80 15.43 4.05
C LYS A 46 42.19 16.83 4.23
N ASP A 47 42.01 17.23 5.47
CA ASP A 47 41.70 18.59 5.90
C ASP A 47 42.80 19.53 5.41
N THR A 48 42.42 20.48 4.60
CA THR A 48 43.25 21.66 4.35
C THR A 48 42.35 22.89 4.47
N SER A 49 42.51 23.55 5.62
CA SER A 49 42.33 24.99 5.87
C SER A 49 40.92 25.62 5.79
N ARG A 50 40.51 26.08 6.97
CA ARG A 50 39.75 27.28 7.36
C ARG A 50 38.58 27.77 6.50
N PRO A 51 37.46 28.10 7.16
CA PRO A 51 36.29 28.67 6.50
C PRO A 51 36.54 30.10 6.12
N THR A 52 36.47 30.39 4.85
CA THR A 52 36.28 31.77 4.36
C THR A 52 34.80 32.07 4.30
N GLU A 53 34.39 33.16 4.85
CA GLU A 53 33.03 33.71 4.79
C GLU A 53 32.49 33.62 3.36
N VAL A 54 31.37 32.91 3.20
CA VAL A 54 30.61 32.90 1.96
C VAL A 54 29.80 34.19 1.95
N THR A 55 30.30 35.18 1.20
CA THR A 55 29.61 36.42 0.94
C THR A 55 28.31 36.18 0.17
N ASP A 56 27.27 36.94 0.50
CA ASP A 56 25.89 36.94 -0.03
C ASP A 56 25.76 36.98 -1.58
N ASP A 57 26.83 37.24 -2.30
CA ASP A 57 26.82 37.40 -3.77
C ASP A 57 26.59 36.12 -4.57
N LYS A 58 26.88 34.95 -4.02
CA LYS A 58 26.62 33.64 -4.73
C LYS A 58 25.16 33.22 -4.74
N LEU A 59 24.39 33.61 -3.75
CA LEU A 59 22.94 33.37 -3.69
C LEU A 59 22.16 34.23 -4.70
N LYS A 60 22.64 35.45 -4.99
CA LYS A 60 22.03 36.36 -5.99
C LYS A 60 22.14 35.86 -7.42
N LEU A 61 23.23 35.18 -7.75
CA LEU A 61 23.45 34.65 -9.11
C LEU A 61 22.52 33.46 -9.49
N VAL A 62 22.03 32.71 -8.51
CA VAL A 62 21.09 31.62 -8.73
C VAL A 62 19.65 32.10 -8.88
N SER A 63 19.30 33.23 -8.24
CA SER A 63 17.96 33.82 -8.35
C SER A 63 17.72 34.60 -9.64
N ASP A 64 18.77 35.19 -10.23
CA ASP A 64 18.65 35.93 -11.49
C ASP A 64 18.50 35.06 -12.75
N GLY A 65 18.85 33.76 -12.66
CA GLY A 65 18.69 32.80 -13.77
C GLY A 65 17.26 32.29 -13.98
N CYS A 66 16.34 32.55 -13.06
CA CYS A 66 14.96 32.02 -13.11
C CYS A 66 13.90 33.07 -13.44
N ASN A 67 14.28 34.28 -13.84
CA ASN A 67 13.32 35.31 -14.24
C ASN A 67 13.32 35.46 -15.77
N PRO A 68 12.33 34.90 -16.50
CA PRO A 68 12.19 35.18 -17.91
C PRO A 68 11.74 36.64 -18.06
N ARG A 69 12.63 37.49 -18.59
CA ARG A 69 12.22 38.81 -19.08
C ARG A 69 11.13 38.65 -20.10
N LEU A 70 9.91 38.97 -19.77
CA LEU A 70 8.86 39.24 -20.72
C LEU A 70 9.31 40.42 -21.59
N LYS A 71 9.77 40.13 -22.80
CA LYS A 71 9.78 41.14 -23.88
C LYS A 71 8.37 41.27 -24.39
N ASP A 72 7.83 42.46 -24.36
CA ASP A 72 6.55 42.80 -24.97
C ASP A 72 6.54 42.35 -26.44
N VAL A 73 5.85 41.25 -26.72
CA VAL A 73 5.54 40.84 -28.10
C VAL A 73 4.05 41.12 -28.34
N LYS A 74 3.79 42.19 -29.06
CA LYS A 74 2.47 42.47 -29.66
C LYS A 74 2.24 41.46 -30.80
N GLY A 75 1.64 40.31 -30.45
CA GLY A 75 1.23 39.30 -31.43
C GLY A 75 0.13 38.43 -30.81
N GLY A 76 -0.91 38.13 -31.56
CA GLY A 76 -2.11 37.45 -31.07
C GLY A 76 -1.86 35.96 -30.78
N PRO A 77 -2.81 35.29 -30.10
CA PRO A 77 -2.61 33.95 -29.49
C PRO A 77 -2.35 32.79 -30.46
N LYS A 78 -2.30 33.06 -31.80
CA LYS A 78 -2.03 32.02 -32.81
C LYS A 78 -0.55 31.70 -33.03
N ASP A 79 0.36 32.63 -32.72
CA ASP A 79 1.80 32.43 -32.98
C ASP A 79 2.52 31.64 -31.84
N VAL A 80 1.94 31.63 -30.68
CA VAL A 80 2.51 30.91 -29.50
C VAL A 80 2.29 29.40 -29.64
N LEU A 81 1.18 28.97 -30.23
CA LEU A 81 0.88 27.53 -30.46
C LEU A 81 1.78 26.89 -31.53
N GLY A 82 2.26 27.69 -32.50
CA GLY A 82 3.14 27.19 -33.57
C GLY A 82 4.57 26.89 -33.09
N GLU A 83 5.08 27.62 -32.09
CA GLU A 83 6.41 27.37 -31.56
C GLU A 83 6.43 26.21 -30.56
N VAL A 84 5.36 26.00 -29.78
CA VAL A 84 5.23 24.86 -28.87
C VAL A 84 5.11 23.54 -29.64
N SER A 85 4.43 23.55 -30.80
CA SER A 85 4.33 22.37 -31.67
C SER A 85 5.68 21.96 -32.28
N LYS A 86 6.53 22.92 -32.65
CA LYS A 86 7.85 22.63 -33.25
C LYS A 86 8.87 22.11 -32.21
N THR A 87 8.76 22.53 -30.96
CA THR A 87 9.59 21.99 -29.89
C THR A 87 9.15 20.59 -29.46
N HIS A 88 7.85 20.25 -29.59
CA HIS A 88 7.34 18.92 -29.27
C HIS A 88 7.83 17.86 -30.30
N ASP A 89 7.86 18.22 -31.59
CA ASP A 89 8.38 17.32 -32.64
C ASP A 89 9.91 17.09 -32.51
N ALA A 90 10.67 18.05 -31.98
CA ALA A 90 12.10 17.91 -31.77
C ALA A 90 12.43 17.03 -30.56
N ILE A 91 11.57 16.97 -29.52
CA ILE A 91 11.73 16.12 -28.33
C ILE A 91 11.36 14.66 -28.66
N GLN A 92 10.48 14.43 -29.64
CA GLN A 92 10.00 13.08 -29.99
C GLN A 92 11.08 12.18 -30.64
N TYR A 93 12.14 12.76 -31.19
CA TYR A 93 13.26 12.00 -31.84
C TYR A 93 14.56 11.97 -31.05
N ALA A 94 14.74 12.80 -30.04
CA ALA A 94 16.00 12.89 -29.30
C ALA A 94 16.27 11.68 -28.36
N PRO A 95 15.28 11.11 -27.64
CA PRO A 95 15.58 10.02 -26.68
C PRO A 95 16.00 8.71 -27.35
N CYS A 96 15.51 8.41 -28.55
CA CYS A 96 15.85 7.15 -29.22
C CYS A 96 17.22 7.16 -29.92
N LEU A 97 17.73 8.31 -30.34
CA LEU A 97 19.04 8.42 -30.96
C LEU A 97 20.17 8.34 -29.95
N GLU A 98 20.04 8.93 -28.76
CA GLU A 98 21.03 8.81 -27.67
C GLU A 98 21.07 7.40 -27.08
N VAL A 99 19.92 6.75 -26.90
CA VAL A 99 19.87 5.36 -26.44
C VAL A 99 20.45 4.40 -27.48
N GLY A 100 20.35 4.70 -28.76
CA GLY A 100 20.97 3.93 -29.86
C GLY A 100 22.51 3.92 -29.78
N TYR A 101 23.14 5.04 -29.47
CA TYR A 101 24.61 5.14 -29.34
C TYR A 101 25.13 4.47 -28.07
N ILE A 102 24.44 4.60 -26.95
CA ILE A 102 24.76 3.90 -25.70
C ILE A 102 24.50 2.40 -25.85
N SER A 103 23.45 1.99 -26.57
CA SER A 103 23.14 0.58 -26.84
C SER A 103 24.23 -0.11 -27.68
N VAL A 104 24.86 0.57 -28.66
CA VAL A 104 25.97 0.00 -29.44
C VAL A 104 27.23 -0.18 -28.61
N TYR A 105 27.50 0.69 -27.64
CA TYR A 105 28.66 0.55 -26.76
C TYR A 105 28.48 -0.52 -25.66
N ILE A 106 27.21 -0.71 -25.21
CA ILE A 106 26.85 -1.73 -24.23
C ILE A 106 26.67 -3.11 -24.90
N SER A 107 26.25 -3.17 -26.15
CA SER A 107 26.12 -4.44 -26.94
C SER A 107 27.44 -5.19 -27.14
N ILE A 108 28.58 -4.52 -26.98
CA ILE A 108 29.88 -5.17 -27.03
C ILE A 108 30.22 -5.89 -25.71
N LYS A 109 29.51 -5.60 -24.60
CA LYS A 109 29.81 -6.17 -23.27
C LYS A 109 28.68 -6.94 -22.59
N PHE A 110 27.39 -6.82 -23.02
CA PHE A 110 26.26 -7.54 -22.41
C PHE A 110 25.18 -7.87 -23.46
N PRO A 111 24.54 -9.05 -23.41
CA PRO A 111 23.48 -9.43 -24.34
C PRO A 111 22.19 -8.64 -24.08
N ILE A 112 21.60 -8.19 -25.18
CA ILE A 112 20.50 -7.25 -25.34
C ILE A 112 19.20 -7.72 -24.66
N HIS A 113 18.70 -6.99 -23.65
CA HIS A 113 17.30 -7.04 -23.21
C HIS A 113 16.51 -5.73 -23.47
N GLY A 114 17.19 -4.62 -23.83
CA GLY A 114 16.58 -3.29 -23.92
C GLY A 114 15.69 -3.00 -25.13
N HIS A 115 15.78 -3.77 -26.22
CA HIS A 115 15.07 -3.42 -27.46
C HIS A 115 13.56 -3.76 -27.44
N ASN A 116 13.15 -4.74 -26.66
CA ASN A 116 11.74 -5.09 -26.51
C ASN A 116 11.00 -4.16 -25.53
N GLU A 117 11.70 -3.63 -24.52
CA GLU A 117 11.12 -2.69 -23.54
C GLU A 117 10.85 -1.32 -24.18
N CYS A 118 11.77 -0.79 -25.02
CA CYS A 118 11.53 0.44 -25.78
C CYS A 118 10.33 0.32 -26.71
N ARG A 119 10.18 -0.78 -27.44
CA ARG A 119 9.02 -0.99 -28.31
C ARG A 119 7.70 -1.10 -27.56
N THR A 120 7.73 -1.64 -26.34
CA THR A 120 6.53 -1.73 -25.51
C THR A 120 6.16 -0.35 -24.96
N LEU A 121 7.17 0.43 -24.58
CA LEU A 121 6.98 1.80 -24.10
C LEU A 121 6.43 2.71 -25.23
N ASP A 122 6.99 2.65 -26.44
CA ASP A 122 6.52 3.40 -27.61
C ASP A 122 5.05 3.07 -27.96
N LYS A 123 4.66 1.78 -27.88
CA LYS A 123 3.26 1.39 -28.09
C LYS A 123 2.35 1.95 -27.01
N THR A 124 2.81 1.95 -25.75
CA THR A 124 2.03 2.47 -24.62
C THR A 124 1.87 3.98 -24.75
N ILE A 125 2.92 4.71 -25.12
CA ILE A 125 2.90 6.16 -25.36
C ILE A 125 1.91 6.46 -26.49
N SER A 126 2.03 5.77 -27.63
CA SER A 126 1.13 5.97 -28.78
C SER A 126 -0.34 5.70 -28.46
N ASN A 127 -0.63 4.67 -27.64
CA ASN A 127 -1.99 4.39 -27.18
C ASN A 127 -2.53 5.48 -26.25
N LEU A 128 -1.71 5.97 -25.32
CA LEU A 128 -2.09 7.06 -24.42
C LEU A 128 -2.30 8.38 -25.15
N GLU A 129 -1.50 8.66 -26.17
CA GLU A 129 -1.68 9.83 -27.05
C GLU A 129 -2.98 9.77 -27.84
N MET A 130 -3.34 8.59 -28.37
CA MET A 130 -4.64 8.38 -29.03
C MET A 130 -5.82 8.55 -28.07
N GLU A 131 -5.73 8.01 -26.85
CA GLU A 131 -6.76 8.17 -25.81
C GLU A 131 -6.91 9.64 -25.39
N LEU A 132 -5.80 10.36 -25.26
CA LEU A 132 -5.78 11.77 -24.93
C LEU A 132 -6.38 12.62 -26.05
N ALA A 133 -6.05 12.32 -27.32
CA ALA A 133 -6.62 13.00 -28.46
C ALA A 133 -8.13 12.77 -28.56
N ALA A 134 -8.60 11.53 -28.32
CA ALA A 134 -10.02 11.21 -28.29
C ALA A 134 -10.75 11.95 -27.16
N ALA A 135 -10.16 11.99 -25.96
CA ALA A 135 -10.73 12.71 -24.83
C ALA A 135 -10.82 14.23 -25.07
N ARG A 136 -9.80 14.82 -25.70
CA ARG A 136 -9.82 16.25 -26.09
C ARG A 136 -10.89 16.54 -27.14
N ALA A 137 -11.04 15.67 -28.16
CA ALA A 137 -12.08 15.83 -29.19
C ALA A 137 -13.50 15.78 -28.58
N VAL A 138 -13.75 14.90 -27.61
CA VAL A 138 -15.00 14.84 -26.87
C VAL A 138 -15.22 16.11 -26.02
N GLN A 139 -14.18 16.60 -25.35
CA GLN A 139 -14.25 17.83 -24.57
C GLN A 139 -14.54 19.04 -25.44
N ASP A 140 -13.88 19.16 -26.59
CA ASP A 140 -14.12 20.24 -27.57
C ASP A 140 -15.52 20.18 -28.17
N SER A 141 -16.05 18.98 -28.45
CA SER A 141 -17.43 18.78 -28.90
C SER A 141 -18.46 19.22 -27.85
N LEU A 142 -18.21 18.91 -26.59
CA LEU A 142 -19.08 19.34 -25.48
C LEU A 142 -19.04 20.85 -25.26
N LEU A 143 -17.89 21.48 -25.43
CA LEU A 143 -17.70 22.93 -25.29
C LEU A 143 -18.28 23.70 -26.47
N SER A 144 -18.24 23.14 -27.68
CA SER A 144 -18.73 23.78 -28.88
C SER A 144 -20.25 23.62 -29.13
N GLY A 145 -20.93 22.82 -28.32
CA GLY A 145 -22.36 22.57 -28.44
C GLY A 145 -22.78 21.89 -29.74
N SER A 146 -21.83 21.32 -30.49
CA SER A 146 -22.10 20.60 -31.74
C SER A 146 -22.69 19.23 -31.45
N PRO A 147 -23.78 18.79 -32.16
CA PRO A 147 -24.29 17.44 -31.96
C PRO A 147 -23.22 16.42 -32.34
N ILE A 148 -22.93 15.52 -31.47
CA ILE A 148 -22.01 14.39 -31.71
C ILE A 148 -22.64 13.54 -32.79
N SER A 149 -21.98 13.41 -33.97
CA SER A 149 -22.45 12.52 -35.01
C SER A 149 -22.45 11.08 -34.50
N GLU A 150 -23.56 10.35 -34.75
CA GLU A 150 -23.77 8.98 -34.26
C GLU A 150 -22.76 7.94 -34.80
N ASP A 151 -21.91 8.33 -35.75
CA ASP A 151 -20.95 7.43 -36.41
C ASP A 151 -19.58 7.31 -35.72
N VAL A 152 -19.28 8.13 -34.73
CA VAL A 152 -18.13 7.88 -33.83
C VAL A 152 -18.57 6.84 -32.84
N LYS A 153 -18.35 5.56 -33.15
CA LYS A 153 -18.32 4.49 -32.13
C LYS A 153 -17.17 4.80 -31.18
N ILE A 154 -17.44 5.69 -30.24
CA ILE A 154 -16.64 5.78 -29.01
C ILE A 154 -16.63 4.33 -28.47
N PRO A 155 -15.46 3.68 -28.28
CA PRO A 155 -15.43 2.39 -27.61
C PRO A 155 -16.23 2.62 -26.36
N ALA A 156 -17.42 1.99 -26.28
CA ALA A 156 -18.41 2.26 -25.26
C ALA A 156 -17.64 2.33 -23.95
N LEU A 157 -17.66 3.51 -23.32
CA LEU A 157 -17.10 3.68 -21.99
C LEU A 157 -17.82 2.60 -21.20
N VAL A 158 -17.17 1.45 -21.04
CA VAL A 158 -17.75 0.32 -20.32
C VAL A 158 -18.04 0.89 -18.95
N LYS A 159 -19.29 1.26 -18.74
CA LYS A 159 -19.75 1.91 -17.52
C LYS A 159 -19.34 0.98 -16.39
N LYS A 160 -18.17 1.26 -15.79
CA LYS A 160 -17.65 0.44 -14.71
C LYS A 160 -18.78 0.26 -13.70
N ARG A 161 -19.07 -0.99 -13.36
CA ARG A 161 -20.09 -1.29 -12.35
C ARG A 161 -19.73 -0.55 -11.08
N LYS A 162 -20.68 0.17 -10.52
CA LYS A 162 -20.50 0.90 -9.28
C LYS A 162 -20.71 -0.02 -8.08
N TYR A 163 -19.78 0.00 -7.14
CA TYR A 163 -19.82 -0.77 -5.91
C TYR A 163 -20.01 0.15 -4.71
N LEU A 164 -20.55 -0.37 -3.61
CA LEU A 164 -20.63 0.34 -2.34
C LEU A 164 -19.25 0.43 -1.69
N MET A 165 -18.56 -0.72 -1.57
CA MET A 165 -17.25 -0.77 -0.93
C MET A 165 -16.38 -1.89 -1.46
N VAL A 166 -15.07 -1.64 -1.41
CA VAL A 166 -14.01 -2.65 -1.59
C VAL A 166 -13.31 -2.84 -0.26
N VAL A 167 -13.31 -4.06 0.27
CA VAL A 167 -12.68 -4.42 1.54
C VAL A 167 -11.39 -5.19 1.22
N GLY A 168 -10.26 -4.58 1.53
CA GLY A 168 -8.94 -5.20 1.46
C GLY A 168 -8.51 -5.72 2.83
N ILE A 169 -8.40 -7.05 2.96
CA ILE A 169 -7.93 -7.70 4.17
C ILE A 169 -6.42 -7.84 4.08
N ASN A 170 -5.71 -7.00 4.83
CA ASN A 170 -4.26 -6.99 4.84
C ASN A 170 -3.72 -8.28 5.49
N THR A 171 -2.88 -9.03 4.78
CA THR A 171 -2.38 -10.33 5.23
C THR A 171 -0.91 -10.52 4.86
N ALA A 172 -0.27 -11.54 5.43
CA ALA A 172 1.12 -11.91 5.16
C ALA A 172 1.22 -13.36 4.67
N PHE A 173 2.37 -13.75 4.12
CA PHE A 173 2.63 -15.13 3.66
C PHE A 173 2.39 -16.15 4.77
N SER A 174 2.86 -15.87 5.97
CA SER A 174 2.72 -16.75 7.14
C SER A 174 1.30 -16.86 7.70
N SER A 175 0.39 -15.97 7.31
CA SER A 175 -0.95 -15.83 7.90
C SER A 175 -2.00 -16.79 7.32
N ARG A 176 -1.61 -17.93 6.73
CA ARG A 176 -2.55 -18.89 6.12
C ARG A 176 -3.69 -19.28 7.09
N LYS A 177 -3.37 -19.61 8.33
CA LYS A 177 -4.37 -20.01 9.32
C LYS A 177 -5.36 -18.87 9.64
N ARG A 178 -4.90 -17.62 9.66
CA ARG A 178 -5.75 -16.45 9.85
C ARG A 178 -6.69 -16.27 8.66
N ARG A 179 -6.19 -16.34 7.43
CA ARG A 179 -7.04 -16.27 6.22
C ARG A 179 -8.11 -17.37 6.23
N ASP A 180 -7.74 -18.61 6.56
CA ASP A 180 -8.69 -19.72 6.62
C ASP A 180 -9.73 -19.51 7.74
N SER A 181 -9.36 -18.90 8.87
CA SER A 181 -10.30 -18.59 9.95
C SER A 181 -11.27 -17.44 9.60
N VAL A 182 -10.81 -16.43 8.84
CA VAL A 182 -11.65 -15.36 8.29
C VAL A 182 -12.65 -15.92 7.27
N ARG A 183 -12.21 -16.80 6.36
CA ARG A 183 -13.08 -17.50 5.40
C ARG A 183 -14.16 -18.36 6.09
N ALA A 184 -13.80 -18.96 7.24
CA ALA A 184 -14.69 -19.81 8.01
C ALA A 184 -15.70 -19.02 8.88
N THR A 185 -15.60 -17.69 8.94
CA THR A 185 -16.41 -16.84 9.80
C THR A 185 -17.16 -15.76 9.02
N TRP A 186 -16.61 -14.58 8.90
CA TRP A 186 -17.34 -13.41 8.41
C TRP A 186 -17.17 -13.10 6.91
N MET A 187 -16.25 -13.77 6.21
CA MET A 187 -16.04 -13.56 4.78
C MET A 187 -16.81 -14.61 3.95
N PRO A 188 -17.86 -14.23 3.19
CA PRO A 188 -18.57 -15.15 2.30
C PRO A 188 -17.63 -15.77 1.25
N GLN A 189 -17.82 -17.07 0.96
CA GLN A 189 -16.97 -17.83 0.05
C GLN A 189 -17.73 -18.33 -1.18
N GLY A 190 -17.02 -18.65 -2.25
CA GLY A 190 -17.58 -19.27 -3.46
C GLY A 190 -18.72 -18.43 -4.08
N ASP A 191 -19.86 -19.04 -4.33
CA ASP A 191 -21.03 -18.40 -4.96
C ASP A 191 -21.66 -17.32 -4.04
N LYS A 192 -21.59 -17.48 -2.71
CA LYS A 192 -22.04 -16.44 -1.79
C LYS A 192 -21.20 -15.16 -1.96
N ARG A 193 -19.91 -15.26 -2.21
CA ARG A 193 -19.06 -14.09 -2.48
C ARG A 193 -19.43 -13.41 -3.80
N LYS A 194 -19.62 -14.18 -4.89
CA LYS A 194 -20.07 -13.64 -6.17
C LYS A 194 -21.40 -12.92 -6.04
N LYS A 195 -22.37 -13.54 -5.33
CA LYS A 195 -23.66 -12.93 -5.02
C LYS A 195 -23.51 -11.63 -4.23
N LEU A 196 -22.58 -11.56 -3.26
CA LEU A 196 -22.28 -10.34 -2.50
C LEU A 196 -21.79 -9.22 -3.42
N GLU A 197 -20.89 -9.56 -4.34
CA GLU A 197 -20.35 -8.62 -5.34
C GLU A 197 -21.45 -8.13 -6.29
N GLU A 198 -22.32 -9.04 -6.73
CA GLU A 198 -23.36 -8.76 -7.70
C GLU A 198 -24.60 -8.06 -7.10
N GLU A 199 -25.10 -8.51 -5.97
CA GLU A 199 -26.35 -7.99 -5.41
C GLU A 199 -26.14 -6.82 -4.44
N LYS A 200 -25.04 -6.86 -3.68
CA LYS A 200 -24.77 -5.86 -2.62
C LYS A 200 -23.72 -4.82 -3.01
N GLY A 201 -22.99 -5.06 -4.11
CA GLY A 201 -21.92 -4.18 -4.52
C GLY A 201 -20.76 -4.15 -3.53
N ILE A 202 -20.45 -5.27 -2.87
CA ILE A 202 -19.38 -5.37 -1.87
C ILE A 202 -18.33 -6.36 -2.37
N ILE A 203 -17.11 -5.89 -2.51
CA ILE A 203 -15.94 -6.68 -2.88
C ILE A 203 -15.09 -6.94 -1.66
N ILE A 204 -14.67 -8.19 -1.43
CA ILE A 204 -13.77 -8.55 -0.32
C ILE A 204 -12.61 -9.37 -0.89
N ARG A 205 -11.36 -8.93 -0.62
CA ARG A 205 -10.13 -9.62 -1.06
C ARG A 205 -9.07 -9.59 0.04
N PHE A 206 -8.34 -10.69 0.17
CA PHE A 206 -7.08 -10.66 0.91
C PHE A 206 -6.02 -9.96 0.07
N VAL A 207 -5.31 -9.02 0.67
CA VAL A 207 -4.33 -8.16 0.01
C VAL A 207 -2.93 -8.62 0.36
N ILE A 208 -2.14 -8.99 -0.65
CA ILE A 208 -0.77 -9.46 -0.46
C ILE A 208 0.10 -9.13 -1.67
N GLY A 209 1.31 -8.67 -1.42
CA GLY A 209 2.34 -8.41 -2.42
C GLY A 209 3.13 -9.66 -2.81
N HIS A 210 4.34 -9.47 -3.30
CA HIS A 210 5.28 -10.51 -3.73
C HIS A 210 6.36 -10.74 -2.67
N SER A 211 7.00 -11.92 -2.71
CA SER A 211 8.19 -12.15 -1.91
C SER A 211 9.41 -11.46 -2.53
N ALA A 212 10.45 -11.23 -1.73
CA ALA A 212 11.71 -10.65 -2.22
C ALA A 212 12.35 -11.51 -3.32
N THR A 213 12.07 -12.83 -3.34
CA THR A 213 12.48 -13.73 -4.41
C THR A 213 11.29 -14.00 -5.32
N SER A 214 11.23 -13.31 -6.45
CA SER A 214 10.16 -13.46 -7.42
C SER A 214 9.98 -14.92 -7.87
N GLY A 215 8.73 -15.43 -7.86
CA GLY A 215 8.41 -16.80 -8.19
C GLY A 215 8.90 -17.84 -7.17
N GLY A 216 9.32 -17.41 -5.97
CA GLY A 216 9.80 -18.27 -4.89
C GLY A 216 8.72 -19.19 -4.32
N ILE A 217 9.09 -19.99 -3.33
CA ILE A 217 8.20 -20.96 -2.67
C ILE A 217 6.96 -20.23 -2.06
N LEU A 218 7.16 -19.05 -1.49
CA LEU A 218 6.09 -18.27 -0.88
C LEU A 218 5.08 -17.80 -1.92
N ASP A 219 5.54 -17.27 -3.05
CA ASP A 219 4.65 -16.83 -4.14
C ASP A 219 3.85 -18.00 -4.72
N ARG A 220 4.51 -19.14 -5.00
CA ARG A 220 3.82 -20.35 -5.47
C ARG A 220 2.78 -20.86 -4.48
N ALA A 221 3.04 -20.74 -3.17
CA ALA A 221 2.06 -21.14 -2.15
C ALA A 221 0.81 -20.25 -2.18
N ILE A 222 0.99 -18.95 -2.35
CA ILE A 222 -0.11 -17.98 -2.49
C ILE A 222 -0.86 -18.19 -3.80
N GLU A 223 -0.19 -18.43 -4.92
CA GLU A 223 -0.82 -18.76 -6.20
C GLU A 223 -1.66 -20.04 -6.13
N ALA A 224 -1.14 -21.06 -5.45
CA ALA A 224 -1.90 -22.30 -5.22
C ALA A 224 -3.14 -22.08 -4.34
N GLU A 225 -3.03 -21.17 -3.35
CA GLU A 225 -4.15 -20.75 -2.51
C GLU A 225 -5.18 -19.97 -3.33
N ASP A 226 -4.73 -19.06 -4.18
CA ASP A 226 -5.62 -18.25 -5.02
C ASP A 226 -6.36 -19.10 -6.06
N ARG A 227 -5.69 -20.06 -6.69
CA ARG A 227 -6.37 -21.03 -7.59
C ARG A 227 -7.50 -21.77 -6.91
N LYS A 228 -7.39 -22.02 -5.59
CA LYS A 228 -8.41 -22.73 -4.82
C LYS A 228 -9.58 -21.83 -4.41
N HIS A 229 -9.29 -20.60 -3.96
CA HIS A 229 -10.27 -19.74 -3.32
C HIS A 229 -10.67 -18.52 -4.19
N GLY A 230 -9.79 -18.03 -5.07
CA GLY A 230 -10.01 -16.89 -5.96
C GLY A 230 -10.30 -15.59 -5.22
N ASP A 231 -9.77 -15.43 -4.02
CA ASP A 231 -10.11 -14.33 -3.12
C ASP A 231 -8.90 -13.46 -2.72
N LEU A 232 -7.79 -13.59 -3.46
CA LEU A 232 -6.59 -12.79 -3.26
C LEU A 232 -6.52 -11.62 -4.24
N LEU A 233 -6.00 -10.51 -3.78
CA LEU A 233 -5.56 -9.37 -4.59
C LEU A 233 -4.04 -9.27 -4.50
N ARG A 234 -3.36 -9.61 -5.60
CA ARG A 234 -1.90 -9.49 -5.70
C ARG A 234 -1.53 -8.05 -6.00
N LEU A 235 -0.61 -7.49 -5.22
CA LEU A 235 -0.10 -6.14 -5.40
C LEU A 235 1.29 -6.16 -6.03
N GLU A 236 1.60 -5.18 -6.86
CA GLU A 236 2.95 -4.86 -7.33
C GLU A 236 3.76 -4.23 -6.17
N HIS A 237 4.08 -5.07 -5.18
CA HIS A 237 4.73 -4.67 -3.93
C HIS A 237 5.50 -5.85 -3.35
N VAL A 238 6.71 -5.60 -2.87
CA VAL A 238 7.51 -6.60 -2.14
C VAL A 238 7.18 -6.52 -0.66
N GLU A 239 6.71 -7.64 -0.09
CA GLU A 239 6.35 -7.72 1.33
C GLU A 239 7.58 -7.55 2.23
N GLY A 240 7.45 -6.72 3.27
CA GLY A 240 8.48 -6.47 4.26
C GLY A 240 7.92 -5.94 5.56
N TYR A 241 8.66 -6.10 6.66
CA TYR A 241 8.21 -5.70 7.99
C TYR A 241 7.92 -4.19 8.11
N LEU A 242 8.72 -3.35 7.45
CA LEU A 242 8.58 -1.88 7.47
C LEU A 242 7.83 -1.34 6.23
N GLU A 243 7.25 -2.22 5.41
CA GLU A 243 6.65 -1.85 4.14
C GLU A 243 5.12 -1.74 4.18
N LEU A 244 4.50 -1.78 5.37
CA LEU A 244 3.03 -1.70 5.51
C LEU A 244 2.46 -0.40 4.93
N SER A 245 3.13 0.74 5.11
CA SER A 245 2.72 2.02 4.53
C SER A 245 2.76 2.01 2.99
N ALA A 246 3.77 1.37 2.40
CA ALA A 246 3.86 1.19 0.95
C ALA A 246 2.78 0.22 0.44
N LYS A 247 2.56 -0.86 1.17
CA LYS A 247 1.50 -1.84 0.87
C LYS A 247 0.12 -1.19 0.84
N THR A 248 -0.18 -0.33 1.81
CA THR A 248 -1.44 0.41 1.86
C THR A 248 -1.61 1.35 0.67
N LYS A 249 -0.56 2.06 0.24
CA LYS A 249 -0.59 2.85 -0.99
C LYS A 249 -0.88 1.99 -2.22
N ALA A 250 -0.15 0.90 -2.36
CA ALA A 250 -0.33 -0.04 -3.47
C ALA A 250 -1.75 -0.63 -3.48
N TYR A 251 -2.30 -0.96 -2.30
CA TYR A 251 -3.67 -1.44 -2.18
C TYR A 251 -4.68 -0.42 -2.72
N PHE A 252 -4.66 0.83 -2.25
CA PHE A 252 -5.62 1.84 -2.72
C PHE A 252 -5.47 2.12 -4.21
N THR A 253 -4.23 2.22 -4.71
CA THR A 253 -3.95 2.41 -6.14
C THR A 253 -4.53 1.29 -6.98
N THR A 254 -4.28 0.03 -6.61
CA THR A 254 -4.77 -1.14 -7.33
C THR A 254 -6.29 -1.25 -7.24
N ALA A 255 -6.87 -1.03 -6.04
CA ALA A 255 -8.30 -1.14 -5.84
C ALA A 255 -9.10 -0.09 -6.62
N VAL A 256 -8.64 1.17 -6.66
CA VAL A 256 -9.26 2.25 -7.46
C VAL A 256 -9.18 1.96 -8.96
N ALA A 257 -8.06 1.38 -9.42
CA ALA A 257 -7.90 1.02 -10.83
C ALA A 257 -8.86 -0.11 -11.25
N LEU A 258 -9.07 -1.10 -10.37
CA LEU A 258 -9.90 -2.28 -10.68
C LEU A 258 -11.39 -2.04 -10.49
N TRP A 259 -11.79 -1.35 -9.43
CA TRP A 259 -13.19 -1.23 -9.03
C TRP A 259 -13.60 0.22 -8.79
N ASP A 260 -14.75 0.61 -9.31
CA ASP A 260 -15.41 1.89 -9.01
C ASP A 260 -16.30 1.72 -7.78
N ALA A 261 -15.80 2.09 -6.60
CA ALA A 261 -16.54 1.97 -5.33
C ALA A 261 -16.68 3.33 -4.63
N ASP A 262 -17.73 3.48 -3.84
CA ASP A 262 -17.92 4.68 -3.03
C ASP A 262 -16.91 4.74 -1.87
N PHE A 263 -16.54 3.58 -1.30
CA PHE A 263 -15.58 3.45 -0.19
C PHE A 263 -14.56 2.36 -0.43
N TYR A 264 -13.34 2.59 0.08
CA TYR A 264 -12.25 1.62 0.15
C TYR A 264 -11.89 1.39 1.61
N VAL A 265 -11.95 0.13 2.02
CA VAL A 265 -11.77 -0.29 3.41
C VAL A 265 -10.49 -1.09 3.53
N LYS A 266 -9.65 -0.74 4.51
CA LYS A 266 -8.55 -1.58 4.94
C LYS A 266 -8.92 -2.25 6.26
N VAL A 267 -8.65 -3.54 6.36
CA VAL A 267 -8.80 -4.32 7.60
C VAL A 267 -7.64 -5.30 7.75
N ASP A 268 -7.24 -5.63 8.99
CA ASP A 268 -6.23 -6.64 9.26
C ASP A 268 -6.86 -8.05 9.32
N ASP A 269 -6.06 -9.09 9.03
CA ASP A 269 -6.51 -10.50 8.96
C ASP A 269 -6.80 -11.15 10.34
N ASP A 270 -6.64 -10.37 11.40
CA ASP A 270 -6.96 -10.75 12.78
C ASP A 270 -8.06 -9.90 13.43
N VAL A 271 -8.93 -9.31 12.61
CA VAL A 271 -10.09 -8.50 13.04
C VAL A 271 -11.39 -9.20 12.63
N HIS A 272 -12.36 -9.24 13.53
CA HIS A 272 -13.72 -9.67 13.20
C HIS A 272 -14.53 -8.50 12.69
N VAL A 273 -15.26 -8.69 11.58
CA VAL A 273 -16.07 -7.63 10.94
C VAL A 273 -17.50 -8.12 10.70
N ASN A 274 -18.46 -7.27 11.03
CA ASN A 274 -19.88 -7.39 10.68
C ASN A 274 -20.14 -6.61 9.38
N ILE A 275 -20.15 -7.32 8.25
CA ILE A 275 -20.15 -6.73 6.91
C ILE A 275 -21.42 -5.92 6.60
N ALA A 276 -22.61 -6.40 7.03
CA ALA A 276 -23.84 -5.64 6.85
C ALA A 276 -23.83 -4.36 7.67
N THR A 277 -23.37 -4.44 8.92
CA THR A 277 -23.24 -3.28 9.81
C THR A 277 -22.23 -2.27 9.27
N LEU A 278 -21.09 -2.75 8.71
CA LEU A 278 -20.11 -1.91 8.02
C LEU A 278 -20.73 -1.22 6.80
N GLY A 279 -21.39 -1.98 5.92
CA GLY A 279 -22.05 -1.46 4.72
C GLY A 279 -23.10 -0.40 5.06
N ALA A 280 -23.96 -0.66 6.04
CA ALA A 280 -24.96 0.31 6.51
C ALA A 280 -24.31 1.57 7.13
N THR A 281 -23.17 1.42 7.79
CA THR A 281 -22.42 2.57 8.34
C THR A 281 -21.86 3.43 7.22
N LEU A 282 -21.22 2.85 6.21
CA LEU A 282 -20.63 3.59 5.09
C LEU A 282 -21.71 4.21 4.19
N ALA A 283 -22.80 3.50 3.94
CA ALA A 283 -23.89 3.99 3.08
C ALA A 283 -24.48 5.33 3.57
N ARG A 284 -24.52 5.59 4.88
CA ARG A 284 -24.95 6.89 5.43
C ARG A 284 -24.09 8.08 5.03
N HIS A 285 -22.86 7.82 4.59
CA HIS A 285 -21.89 8.85 4.21
C HIS A 285 -21.60 8.90 2.72
N ARG A 286 -22.35 8.15 1.91
CA ARG A 286 -22.13 7.97 0.47
C ARG A 286 -22.12 9.28 -0.33
N THR A 287 -22.92 10.26 0.10
CA THR A 287 -23.04 11.56 -0.57
C THR A 287 -21.99 12.58 -0.15
N LYS A 288 -21.23 12.28 0.89
CA LYS A 288 -20.22 13.20 1.44
C LYS A 288 -18.88 13.01 0.75
N PRO A 289 -18.24 14.10 0.30
CA PRO A 289 -16.89 14.03 -0.24
C PRO A 289 -15.84 13.91 0.87
N ARG A 290 -14.69 13.38 0.55
CA ARG A 290 -13.49 13.34 1.39
C ARG A 290 -13.74 12.84 2.82
N VAL A 291 -14.39 11.68 2.93
CA VAL A 291 -14.70 11.05 4.22
C VAL A 291 -13.60 10.05 4.61
N TYR A 292 -13.13 10.16 5.84
CA TYR A 292 -12.25 9.19 6.49
C TYR A 292 -12.92 8.70 7.78
N ILE A 293 -13.35 7.44 7.78
CA ILE A 293 -14.10 6.81 8.87
C ILE A 293 -13.24 5.78 9.57
N GLY A 294 -13.21 5.81 10.89
CA GLY A 294 -12.51 4.83 11.71
C GLY A 294 -12.71 5.10 13.19
N CYS A 295 -12.07 4.31 14.02
CA CYS A 295 -11.90 4.62 15.42
C CYS A 295 -10.75 5.63 15.54
N MET A 296 -11.08 6.92 15.61
CA MET A 296 -10.11 7.99 15.55
C MET A 296 -9.31 8.11 16.84
N LYS A 297 -8.01 8.29 16.68
CA LYS A 297 -7.07 8.51 17.78
C LYS A 297 -6.07 9.60 17.43
N SER A 298 -5.47 10.16 18.46
CA SER A 298 -4.22 10.88 18.44
C SER A 298 -3.50 10.54 19.75
N GLY A 299 -2.18 10.60 19.75
CA GLY A 299 -1.42 10.22 20.93
C GLY A 299 0.00 10.71 20.86
N PRO A 300 0.82 10.48 21.90
CA PRO A 300 2.22 10.87 21.88
C PRO A 300 2.95 10.15 20.74
N VAL A 301 3.87 10.83 20.09
CA VAL A 301 4.77 10.22 19.10
C VAL A 301 5.71 9.28 19.82
N LEU A 302 5.86 8.05 19.29
CA LEU A 302 6.64 7.00 19.93
C LEU A 302 8.14 7.14 19.60
N ALA A 303 8.76 8.18 20.15
CA ALA A 303 10.15 8.56 19.89
C ALA A 303 11.20 7.65 20.55
N GLN A 304 10.83 6.87 21.58
CA GLN A 304 11.76 6.02 22.32
C GLN A 304 12.15 4.78 21.51
N LYS A 305 13.45 4.56 21.31
CA LYS A 305 13.97 3.35 20.66
C LYS A 305 13.61 2.09 21.47
N GLY A 306 13.28 1.02 20.75
CA GLY A 306 12.98 -0.28 21.38
C GLY A 306 11.54 -0.47 21.84
N VAL A 307 10.70 0.57 21.83
CA VAL A 307 9.27 0.40 22.05
C VAL A 307 8.57 -0.13 20.79
N ARG A 308 7.49 -0.88 20.99
CA ARG A 308 6.64 -1.33 19.88
C ARG A 308 6.09 -0.11 19.13
N TYR A 309 6.15 -0.13 17.81
CA TYR A 309 5.73 0.99 16.95
C TYR A 309 6.58 2.26 17.07
N HIS A 310 7.85 2.13 17.46
CA HIS A 310 8.80 3.23 17.45
C HIS A 310 8.77 3.99 16.12
N GLU A 311 8.72 5.34 16.19
CA GLU A 311 8.78 6.23 15.02
C GLU A 311 10.19 6.81 14.89
N PRO A 312 11.00 6.32 13.93
CA PRO A 312 12.37 6.80 13.74
C PRO A 312 12.43 8.28 13.35
N GLU A 313 11.41 8.80 12.67
CA GLU A 313 11.33 10.17 12.19
C GLU A 313 10.50 11.08 13.13
N TYR A 314 10.53 10.80 14.44
CA TYR A 314 9.73 11.52 15.46
C TYR A 314 9.90 13.03 15.42
N TRP A 315 11.06 13.56 15.01
CA TRP A 315 11.33 15.00 14.90
C TRP A 315 10.43 15.72 13.87
N LYS A 316 9.89 15.00 12.88
CA LYS A 316 8.97 15.57 11.90
C LYS A 316 7.63 15.99 12.48
N PHE A 317 7.33 15.58 13.71
CA PHE A 317 6.10 15.91 14.43
C PHE A 317 6.26 17.08 15.40
N GLY A 318 7.41 17.78 15.41
CA GLY A 318 7.71 18.91 16.27
C GLY A 318 8.53 18.56 17.52
N GLU A 319 8.91 19.57 18.34
CA GLU A 319 9.87 19.39 19.43
C GLU A 319 9.23 19.11 20.80
N HIS A 320 8.15 19.76 21.18
CA HIS A 320 7.55 19.66 22.50
C HIS A 320 6.10 19.18 22.46
N GLY A 321 5.77 18.22 23.32
CA GLY A 321 4.42 17.68 23.44
C GLY A 321 3.92 17.02 22.15
N ASN A 322 4.84 16.44 21.41
CA ASN A 322 4.62 15.83 20.12
C ASN A 322 3.49 14.81 20.17
N LYS A 323 2.45 15.08 19.41
CA LYS A 323 1.33 14.16 19.22
C LYS A 323 1.17 13.89 17.74
N TYR A 324 0.83 12.65 17.44
CA TYR A 324 0.32 12.33 16.10
C TYR A 324 -0.95 13.13 15.83
N PHE A 325 -1.11 13.61 14.61
CA PHE A 325 -2.37 14.16 14.15
C PHE A 325 -3.46 13.09 14.22
N ARG A 326 -4.72 13.54 14.11
CA ARG A 326 -5.87 12.66 14.18
C ARG A 326 -5.86 11.67 13.01
N HIS A 327 -5.90 10.39 13.32
CA HIS A 327 -5.94 9.30 12.35
C HIS A 327 -6.77 8.15 12.92
N ALA A 328 -7.25 7.25 12.07
CA ALA A 328 -7.92 6.04 12.51
C ALA A 328 -6.90 5.01 13.00
N THR A 329 -7.31 4.13 13.92
CA THR A 329 -6.51 2.97 14.29
C THR A 329 -6.37 2.00 13.11
N GLY A 330 -5.19 1.38 12.96
CA GLY A 330 -4.83 0.58 11.79
C GLY A 330 -5.65 -0.70 11.58
N GLN A 331 -6.37 -1.20 12.60
CA GLN A 331 -7.11 -2.46 12.53
C GLN A 331 -8.23 -2.46 11.50
N LEU A 332 -8.99 -1.38 11.43
CA LEU A 332 -10.01 -1.16 10.41
C LEU A 332 -10.31 0.33 10.22
N TYR A 333 -10.34 0.77 8.98
CA TYR A 333 -10.81 2.09 8.56
C TYR A 333 -11.32 2.07 7.12
N ALA A 334 -12.08 3.10 6.76
CA ALA A 334 -12.57 3.32 5.40
C ALA A 334 -12.29 4.75 4.94
N ILE A 335 -12.00 4.90 3.66
CA ILE A 335 -11.86 6.19 2.99
C ILE A 335 -12.78 6.26 1.78
N SER A 336 -13.30 7.45 1.46
CA SER A 336 -14.12 7.68 0.28
C SER A 336 -13.30 7.56 -1.01
N LYS A 337 -14.00 7.40 -2.14
CA LYS A 337 -13.40 7.24 -3.48
C LYS A 337 -12.41 8.36 -3.82
N ASP A 338 -12.77 9.59 -3.56
CA ASP A 338 -11.94 10.76 -3.86
C ASP A 338 -10.63 10.76 -3.07
N LEU A 339 -10.64 10.37 -1.79
CA LEU A 339 -9.42 10.19 -1.00
C LEU A 339 -8.57 9.02 -1.50
N ALA A 340 -9.18 7.89 -1.85
CA ALA A 340 -8.45 6.75 -2.42
C ALA A 340 -7.84 7.12 -3.79
N THR A 341 -8.56 7.87 -4.61
CA THR A 341 -8.05 8.41 -5.89
C THR A 341 -6.90 9.37 -5.66
N TYR A 342 -7.00 10.27 -4.65
CA TYR A 342 -5.91 11.15 -4.28
C TYR A 342 -4.65 10.38 -3.90
N VAL A 343 -4.77 9.32 -3.08
CA VAL A 343 -3.65 8.45 -2.73
C VAL A 343 -3.04 7.80 -3.96
N SER A 344 -3.88 7.30 -4.87
CA SER A 344 -3.46 6.66 -6.11
C SER A 344 -2.64 7.60 -7.00
N ILE A 345 -3.14 8.80 -7.24
CA ILE A 345 -2.46 9.79 -8.11
C ILE A 345 -1.15 10.25 -7.50
N ASN A 346 -1.12 10.50 -6.17
CA ASN A 346 0.01 11.11 -5.49
C ASN A 346 0.94 10.07 -4.81
N GLN A 347 0.79 8.79 -5.08
CA GLN A 347 1.50 7.71 -4.37
C GLN A 347 3.02 7.89 -4.32
N HIS A 348 3.62 8.50 -5.33
CA HIS A 348 5.07 8.73 -5.42
C HIS A 348 5.56 9.88 -4.50
N LEU A 349 4.68 10.82 -4.15
CA LEU A 349 4.98 11.98 -3.32
C LEU A 349 4.64 11.76 -1.84
N LEU A 350 3.71 10.85 -1.55
CA LEU A 350 3.22 10.62 -0.19
C LEU A 350 4.27 9.94 0.67
N HIS A 351 4.63 10.58 1.78
CA HIS A 351 5.64 10.10 2.71
C HIS A 351 5.20 8.82 3.43
N LYS A 352 6.16 7.92 3.72
CA LYS A 352 5.94 6.68 4.47
C LYS A 352 6.55 6.83 5.87
N TYR A 353 5.74 6.94 6.90
CA TYR A 353 6.17 6.79 8.28
C TYR A 353 6.25 5.30 8.65
N ALA A 354 6.87 5.00 9.80
CA ALA A 354 7.03 3.64 10.27
C ALA A 354 5.68 2.93 10.51
N ASN A 355 4.68 3.69 10.97
CA ASN A 355 3.33 3.18 11.21
C ASN A 355 2.41 3.52 10.04
N GLU A 356 1.69 2.54 9.56
CA GLU A 356 0.82 2.61 8.39
C GLU A 356 -0.36 3.57 8.61
N ASP A 357 -1.01 3.50 9.76
CA ASP A 357 -2.14 4.35 10.15
C ASP A 357 -1.73 5.83 10.32
N VAL A 358 -0.55 6.07 10.85
CA VAL A 358 0.06 7.41 10.91
C VAL A 358 0.36 7.93 9.50
N SER A 359 0.91 7.09 8.63
CA SER A 359 1.18 7.45 7.23
C SER A 359 -0.09 7.90 6.52
N LEU A 360 -1.16 7.10 6.58
CA LEU A 360 -2.44 7.45 5.96
C LEU A 360 -2.98 8.78 6.49
N GLY A 361 -3.00 8.96 7.82
CA GLY A 361 -3.45 10.21 8.42
C GLY A 361 -2.64 11.42 7.96
N SER A 362 -1.31 11.26 7.77
CA SER A 362 -0.43 12.32 7.29
C SER A 362 -0.76 12.78 5.87
N TRP A 363 -1.16 11.85 5.01
CA TRP A 363 -1.48 12.16 3.62
C TRP A 363 -2.68 13.09 3.47
N PHE A 364 -3.49 13.22 4.50
CA PHE A 364 -4.74 13.98 4.49
C PHE A 364 -4.67 15.32 5.24
N ILE A 365 -3.56 15.66 5.90
CA ILE A 365 -3.46 16.88 6.74
C ILE A 365 -3.75 18.15 5.94
N GLY A 366 -3.28 18.24 4.71
CA GLY A 366 -3.47 19.40 3.84
C GLY A 366 -4.81 19.41 3.09
N LEU A 367 -5.69 18.44 3.34
CA LEU A 367 -6.97 18.31 2.66
C LEU A 367 -8.13 18.63 3.62
N ASP A 368 -9.22 19.15 3.05
CA ASP A 368 -10.49 19.32 3.77
C ASP A 368 -11.21 17.97 3.91
N VAL A 369 -10.80 17.16 4.91
CA VAL A 369 -11.29 15.80 5.16
C VAL A 369 -12.22 15.76 6.36
N GLU A 370 -13.40 15.16 6.18
CA GLU A 370 -14.30 14.87 7.29
C GLU A 370 -13.85 13.58 8.01
N HIS A 371 -13.28 13.73 9.20
CA HIS A 371 -12.87 12.63 10.06
C HIS A 371 -14.05 12.15 10.92
N ILE A 372 -14.60 11.00 10.60
CA ILE A 372 -15.72 10.41 11.33
C ILE A 372 -15.20 9.40 12.34
N ASP A 373 -15.37 9.71 13.64
CA ASP A 373 -15.03 8.81 14.75
C ASP A 373 -16.22 7.92 15.09
N ASP A 374 -16.18 6.67 14.66
CA ASP A 374 -17.19 5.68 15.00
C ASP A 374 -16.58 4.57 15.87
N ARG A 375 -16.87 4.61 17.15
CA ARG A 375 -16.36 3.66 18.15
C ARG A 375 -16.86 2.24 17.96
N ARG A 376 -17.84 1.99 17.12
CA ARG A 376 -18.27 0.64 16.75
C ARG A 376 -17.24 -0.07 15.85
N LEU A 377 -16.29 0.66 15.26
CA LEU A 377 -15.19 0.09 14.48
C LEU A 377 -14.04 -0.42 15.34
N CYS A 378 -14.09 -0.27 16.66
CA CYS A 378 -13.03 -0.69 17.58
C CYS A 378 -13.55 -1.24 18.90
N CYS A 379 -14.59 -2.04 18.85
CA CYS A 379 -15.06 -2.76 20.04
C CYS A 379 -14.03 -3.77 20.52
N GLY A 380 -14.02 -4.04 21.83
CA GLY A 380 -13.31 -5.20 22.37
C GLY A 380 -13.95 -6.50 21.92
N THR A 381 -13.21 -7.62 22.04
CA THR A 381 -13.78 -8.96 21.90
C THR A 381 -14.72 -9.26 23.07
N PRO A 382 -15.45 -10.40 23.09
CA PRO A 382 -16.31 -10.72 24.22
C PRO A 382 -15.60 -10.61 25.57
N PRO A 383 -16.26 -10.02 26.58
CA PRO A 383 -17.70 -9.71 26.67
C PRO A 383 -18.13 -8.35 26.09
N ASP A 384 -17.20 -7.44 25.68
CA ASP A 384 -17.54 -6.07 25.30
C ASP A 384 -18.48 -6.01 24.08
N CYS A 385 -18.11 -6.64 22.96
CA CYS A 385 -18.94 -6.64 21.75
C CYS A 385 -20.27 -7.36 21.95
N GLU A 386 -20.33 -8.36 22.80
CA GLU A 386 -21.54 -9.09 23.11
C GLU A 386 -22.55 -8.24 23.90
N TRP A 387 -22.10 -7.53 24.93
CA TRP A 387 -22.96 -6.60 25.69
C TRP A 387 -23.47 -5.47 24.82
N LYS A 388 -22.65 -4.94 23.91
CA LYS A 388 -23.07 -3.92 22.96
C LYS A 388 -24.13 -4.45 21.99
N ALA A 389 -23.97 -5.67 21.50
CA ALA A 389 -24.96 -6.31 20.64
C ALA A 389 -26.29 -6.54 21.38
N GLN A 390 -26.26 -6.99 22.63
CA GLN A 390 -27.44 -7.15 23.48
C GLN A 390 -28.16 -5.81 23.73
N ALA A 391 -27.42 -4.72 23.81
CA ALA A 391 -27.95 -3.37 23.96
C ALA A 391 -28.45 -2.76 22.62
N GLY A 392 -28.46 -3.52 21.52
CA GLY A 392 -28.87 -3.04 20.20
C GLY A 392 -27.81 -2.19 19.45
N ASN A 393 -26.61 -2.08 19.98
CA ASN A 393 -25.50 -1.34 19.38
C ASN A 393 -24.44 -2.30 18.84
N ILE A 394 -24.77 -2.99 17.75
CA ILE A 394 -23.89 -3.98 17.12
C ILE A 394 -22.57 -3.33 16.67
N CYS A 395 -21.45 -3.93 17.06
CA CYS A 395 -20.12 -3.52 16.65
C CYS A 395 -19.92 -3.74 15.15
N VAL A 396 -19.26 -2.80 14.48
CA VAL A 396 -18.80 -2.95 13.09
C VAL A 396 -17.60 -3.88 13.04
N ALA A 397 -16.65 -3.67 13.97
CA ALA A 397 -15.46 -4.51 14.09
C ALA A 397 -15.08 -4.75 15.54
N SER A 398 -14.46 -5.90 15.82
CA SER A 398 -14.03 -6.31 17.15
C SER A 398 -12.62 -6.88 17.14
N PHE A 399 -11.80 -6.44 18.11
CA PHE A 399 -10.42 -6.89 18.30
C PHE A 399 -9.93 -6.60 19.73
N ASP A 400 -8.79 -7.16 20.14
CA ASP A 400 -8.16 -6.90 21.44
C ASP A 400 -7.09 -5.82 21.30
N TRP A 401 -7.18 -4.73 22.04
CA TRP A 401 -6.20 -3.63 22.00
C TRP A 401 -4.79 -4.07 22.41
N SER A 402 -4.67 -5.01 23.35
CA SER A 402 -3.39 -5.53 23.83
C SER A 402 -2.60 -6.26 22.73
N CYS A 403 -3.27 -6.91 21.80
CA CYS A 403 -2.66 -7.66 20.70
C CYS A 403 -2.67 -6.86 19.37
N SER A 404 -3.35 -5.73 19.33
CA SER A 404 -3.61 -4.95 18.09
C SER A 404 -4.38 -5.72 17.01
N GLY A 405 -5.16 -6.70 17.43
CA GLY A 405 -5.94 -7.64 16.66
C GLY A 405 -6.50 -8.66 17.66
N ILE A 406 -7.27 -9.64 17.23
CA ILE A 406 -7.74 -10.71 18.13
C ILE A 406 -6.55 -11.55 18.57
N CYS A 407 -6.29 -11.61 19.89
CA CYS A 407 -5.25 -12.46 20.44
C CYS A 407 -5.49 -13.92 20.07
N ASN A 408 -4.50 -14.61 19.49
CA ASN A 408 -4.63 -15.96 18.93
C ASN A 408 -5.80 -16.07 17.92
N SER A 409 -5.88 -15.10 17.01
CA SER A 409 -7.03 -14.90 16.12
C SER A 409 -7.43 -16.16 15.32
N ALA A 410 -6.46 -16.95 14.87
CA ALA A 410 -6.72 -18.18 14.11
C ALA A 410 -7.68 -19.16 14.84
N ASP A 411 -7.61 -19.19 16.15
CA ASP A 411 -8.42 -20.08 17.00
C ASP A 411 -9.65 -19.34 17.58
N ARG A 412 -9.45 -18.09 18.04
CA ARG A 412 -10.48 -17.36 18.77
C ARG A 412 -11.52 -16.65 17.90
N ILE A 413 -11.22 -16.34 16.64
CA ILE A 413 -12.15 -15.57 15.78
C ILE A 413 -13.51 -16.26 15.62
N LYS A 414 -13.56 -17.58 15.65
CA LYS A 414 -14.81 -18.35 15.60
C LYS A 414 -15.71 -18.08 16.81
N GLU A 415 -15.09 -18.01 17.99
CA GLU A 415 -15.81 -17.68 19.23
C GLU A 415 -16.30 -16.24 19.21
N VAL A 416 -15.46 -15.30 18.76
CA VAL A 416 -15.87 -13.90 18.58
C VAL A 416 -17.03 -13.79 17.59
N HIS A 417 -16.95 -14.49 16.45
CA HIS A 417 -18.02 -14.51 15.45
C HIS A 417 -19.33 -15.07 15.99
N ARG A 418 -19.26 -16.17 16.76
CA ARG A 418 -20.44 -16.79 17.38
C ARG A 418 -21.14 -15.85 18.34
N ARG A 419 -20.40 -15.05 19.13
CA ARG A 419 -20.94 -14.18 20.20
C ARG A 419 -21.26 -12.77 19.74
N CYS A 420 -20.51 -12.24 18.77
CA CYS A 420 -20.57 -10.84 18.35
C CYS A 420 -20.90 -10.69 16.86
N GLY A 421 -21.02 -11.77 16.12
CA GLY A 421 -21.35 -11.76 14.71
C GLY A 421 -22.81 -11.37 14.45
N GLU A 422 -23.03 -10.67 13.35
CA GLU A 422 -24.38 -10.43 12.84
C GLU A 422 -25.01 -11.74 12.31
N GLY A 423 -26.33 -11.87 12.40
CA GLY A 423 -27.02 -13.08 11.94
C GLY A 423 -26.79 -13.33 10.43
N GLU A 424 -26.73 -14.60 10.01
CA GLU A 424 -26.47 -14.96 8.60
C GLU A 424 -27.40 -14.25 7.58
N LYS A 425 -28.65 -13.98 7.94
CA LYS A 425 -29.62 -13.31 7.07
C LYS A 425 -29.44 -11.79 7.02
N THR A 426 -28.74 -11.18 7.97
CA THR A 426 -28.64 -9.72 8.10
C THR A 426 -27.98 -9.11 6.85
N LEU A 427 -26.89 -9.70 6.38
CA LEU A 427 -26.18 -9.24 5.19
C LEU A 427 -27.05 -9.30 3.93
N TRP A 428 -27.81 -10.40 3.76
CA TRP A 428 -28.64 -10.61 2.57
C TRP A 428 -29.91 -9.76 2.55
N ASN A 429 -30.44 -9.42 3.73
CA ASN A 429 -31.61 -8.55 3.88
C ASN A 429 -31.26 -7.06 3.90
N ALA A 430 -29.98 -6.70 4.08
CA ALA A 430 -29.55 -5.31 4.12
C ALA A 430 -29.75 -4.60 2.77
N ILE A 431 -30.22 -3.36 2.85
CA ILE A 431 -30.31 -2.41 1.72
C ILE A 431 -29.31 -1.30 1.99
N PHE A 432 -28.43 -1.03 1.05
CA PHE A 432 -27.35 -0.04 1.17
C PHE A 432 -27.53 1.14 0.23
#